data_77d5681bda5ee995872a3ee764435410
#
_entry.id   77d5681bda5ee995872a3ee764435410
#
_cell.length_a   1.000
_cell.length_b   1.000
_cell.length_c   1.000
_cell.angle_alpha   90.00
_cell.angle_beta   90.00
_cell.angle_gamma   90.00
#
_symmetry.space_group_name_H-M   'P 1'
#
loop_
_entity.id
_entity.type
_entity.pdbx_description
1 polymer ?
#
loop_
_entity_poly.entity_id
_entity_poly.type
_entity_poly.pdbx_seq_one_letter_code
_entity_poly.pdbx_strand_id
1 'polypeptide(L)'
;ISVTGTADAPARTGISIADISAGMYAYSGILAALRQRGQTGVGTRVEVTMLESLTEWMSYPLNFSHYGGHPPQRSGLTHPTVAPYGQYRAGDGKSVIFGLQNDREWADFCHTVLQRPDLVGDARFAKNVLRVQNRAELDSVLATCFAPLSRDELLQRLDEGGIANAPLA
;
A
#
# COMPACT_ATOMS: atom_id res chain seq x y z
N ILE A 1 -6.43 9.60 -10.31
CA ILE A 1 -7.69 10.02 -9.66
C ILE A 1 -8.60 8.82 -9.40
N SER A 2 -8.69 7.84 -10.32
CA SER A 2 -9.56 6.66 -10.13
C SER A 2 -9.18 5.79 -8.94
N VAL A 3 -7.91 5.77 -8.53
CA VAL A 3 -7.38 4.96 -7.43
C VAL A 3 -6.82 5.79 -6.27
N THR A 4 -6.86 7.12 -6.36
CA THR A 4 -6.31 8.02 -5.34
C THR A 4 -7.41 8.82 -4.64
N GLY A 5 -7.26 8.99 -3.32
CA GLY A 5 -8.27 9.62 -2.45
C GLY A 5 -9.12 8.59 -1.70
N THR A 6 -10.22 9.04 -1.12
CA THR A 6 -11.21 8.20 -0.45
C THR A 6 -12.39 7.88 -1.38
N ALA A 7 -13.31 7.01 -0.95
CA ALA A 7 -14.52 6.70 -1.70
C ALA A 7 -15.28 7.98 -2.10
N ASP A 8 -15.42 8.91 -1.16
CA ASP A 8 -16.21 10.14 -1.34
C ASP A 8 -15.42 11.33 -1.91
N ALA A 9 -14.08 11.31 -1.75
CA ALA A 9 -13.21 12.41 -2.15
C ALA A 9 -12.04 11.92 -3.02
N PRO A 10 -12.17 11.96 -4.36
CA PRO A 10 -11.06 11.68 -5.24
C PRO A 10 -9.95 12.72 -5.05
N ALA A 11 -8.70 12.28 -5.11
CA ALA A 11 -7.54 13.14 -5.02
C ALA A 11 -6.58 12.93 -6.20
N ARG A 12 -5.81 13.95 -6.55
CA ARG A 12 -4.68 13.80 -7.46
C ARG A 12 -3.44 13.38 -6.65
N THR A 13 -2.50 12.76 -7.31
CA THR A 13 -1.16 12.56 -6.73
C THR A 13 -0.50 13.92 -6.48
N GLY A 14 0.25 14.06 -5.40
CA GLY A 14 0.96 15.29 -5.04
C GLY A 14 2.15 15.63 -5.95
N ILE A 15 2.50 14.74 -6.88
CA ILE A 15 3.61 14.88 -7.82
C ILE A 15 3.14 14.73 -9.25
N SER A 16 3.95 15.17 -10.23
CA SER A 16 3.69 15.01 -11.68
C SER A 16 4.04 13.59 -12.14
N ILE A 17 3.30 12.59 -11.63
CA ILE A 17 3.64 11.16 -11.79
C ILE A 17 3.65 10.73 -13.26
N ALA A 18 2.78 11.27 -14.11
CA ALA A 18 2.74 10.94 -15.54
C ALA A 18 3.98 11.44 -16.28
N ASP A 19 4.42 12.67 -15.96
CA ASP A 19 5.63 13.27 -16.54
C ASP A 19 6.87 12.50 -16.09
N ILE A 20 6.95 12.19 -14.80
CA ILE A 20 8.08 11.46 -14.22
C ILE A 20 8.17 10.06 -14.83
N SER A 21 7.05 9.34 -14.95
CA SER A 21 7.04 8.00 -15.56
C SER A 21 7.50 8.05 -17.02
N ALA A 22 6.98 8.98 -17.81
CA ALA A 22 7.38 9.15 -19.19
C ALA A 22 8.87 9.50 -19.32
N GLY A 23 9.40 10.37 -18.46
CA GLY A 23 10.82 10.70 -18.38
C GLY A 23 11.70 9.49 -18.08
N MET A 24 11.29 8.62 -17.16
CA MET A 24 12.02 7.39 -16.84
C MET A 24 12.02 6.38 -17.98
N TYR A 25 10.89 6.18 -18.68
CA TYR A 25 10.83 5.31 -19.86
C TYR A 25 11.61 5.90 -21.04
N ALA A 26 11.57 7.22 -21.23
CA ALA A 26 12.39 7.88 -22.25
C ALA A 26 13.89 7.68 -21.96
N TYR A 27 14.32 7.86 -20.71
CA TYR A 27 15.71 7.64 -20.31
C TYR A 27 16.14 6.20 -20.58
N SER A 28 15.37 5.22 -20.15
CA SER A 28 15.67 3.79 -20.35
C SER A 28 15.67 3.42 -21.83
N GLY A 29 14.70 3.91 -22.61
CA GLY A 29 14.62 3.69 -24.04
C GLY A 29 15.79 4.29 -24.83
N ILE A 30 16.23 5.50 -24.45
CA ILE A 30 17.42 6.14 -25.04
C ILE A 30 18.68 5.33 -24.77
N LEU A 31 18.88 4.85 -23.54
CA LEU A 31 20.04 4.00 -23.22
C LEU A 31 20.05 2.69 -24.04
N ALA A 32 18.89 2.05 -24.16
CA ALA A 32 18.74 0.86 -25.00
C ALA A 32 19.06 1.13 -26.48
N ALA A 33 18.53 2.24 -27.03
CA ALA A 33 18.77 2.67 -28.39
C ALA A 33 20.26 3.02 -28.65
N LEU A 34 20.93 3.67 -27.70
CA LEU A 34 22.37 3.97 -27.78
C LEU A 34 23.21 2.70 -27.76
N ARG A 35 22.86 1.74 -26.89
CA ARG A 35 23.53 0.43 -26.89
C ARG A 35 23.37 -0.30 -28.24
N GLN A 36 22.17 -0.35 -28.77
CA GLN A 36 21.90 -0.94 -30.07
C GLN A 36 22.70 -0.25 -31.19
N ARG A 37 22.72 1.08 -31.21
CA ARG A 37 23.49 1.87 -32.17
C ARG A 37 24.99 1.57 -32.07
N GLY A 38 25.53 1.40 -30.84
CA GLY A 38 26.94 1.03 -30.66
C GLY A 38 27.30 -0.35 -31.21
N GLN A 39 26.32 -1.27 -31.33
CA GLN A 39 26.51 -2.61 -31.86
C GLN A 39 26.28 -2.67 -33.41
N THR A 40 25.29 -1.95 -33.89
CA THR A 40 24.80 -2.05 -35.27
C THR A 40 25.24 -0.90 -36.16
N GLY A 41 25.68 0.22 -35.58
CA GLY A 41 25.92 1.48 -36.30
C GLY A 41 24.65 2.25 -36.71
N VAL A 42 23.46 1.68 -36.46
CA VAL A 42 22.17 2.23 -36.92
C VAL A 42 21.42 2.83 -35.73
N GLY A 43 20.99 4.09 -35.86
CA GLY A 43 20.10 4.76 -34.92
C GLY A 43 18.65 4.29 -35.01
N THR A 44 17.86 4.51 -33.97
CA THR A 44 16.43 4.20 -33.96
C THR A 44 15.64 5.35 -33.34
N ARG A 45 14.36 5.43 -33.70
CA ARG A 45 13.41 6.34 -33.05
C ARG A 45 12.91 5.71 -31.76
N VAL A 46 12.89 6.48 -30.67
CA VAL A 46 12.27 6.11 -29.39
C VAL A 46 11.01 6.93 -29.21
N GLU A 47 9.89 6.28 -29.07
CA GLU A 47 8.59 6.88 -28.82
C GLU A 47 8.13 6.50 -27.42
N VAL A 48 7.74 7.50 -26.61
CA VAL A 48 7.24 7.33 -25.25
C VAL A 48 6.07 8.26 -25.05
N THR A 49 4.93 7.73 -24.64
CA THR A 49 3.77 8.54 -24.31
C THR A 49 3.53 8.53 -22.79
N MET A 50 3.00 9.64 -22.27
CA MET A 50 2.63 9.76 -20.86
C MET A 50 1.55 8.75 -20.47
N LEU A 51 0.59 8.49 -21.37
CA LEU A 51 -0.50 7.56 -21.14
C LEU A 51 0.01 6.12 -20.99
N GLU A 52 0.79 5.64 -21.94
CA GLU A 52 1.32 4.27 -21.91
C GLU A 52 2.24 4.07 -20.72
N SER A 53 3.13 5.04 -20.44
CA SER A 53 4.04 4.99 -19.30
C SER A 53 3.29 4.89 -17.97
N LEU A 54 2.23 5.66 -17.78
CA LEU A 54 1.43 5.61 -16.57
C LEU A 54 0.54 4.36 -16.53
N THR A 55 0.10 3.84 -17.66
CA THR A 55 -0.71 2.62 -17.76
C THR A 55 0.06 1.40 -17.23
N GLU A 56 1.36 1.32 -17.49
CA GLU A 56 2.22 0.26 -16.92
C GLU A 56 2.17 0.26 -15.38
N TRP A 57 2.22 1.43 -14.76
CA TRP A 57 2.14 1.56 -13.29
C TRP A 57 0.73 1.28 -12.73
N MET A 58 -0.28 1.34 -13.59
CA MET A 58 -1.67 1.00 -13.28
C MET A 58 -1.98 -0.49 -13.48
N SER A 59 -0.98 -1.35 -13.68
CA SER A 59 -1.18 -2.78 -13.97
C SER A 59 -2.03 -3.51 -12.93
N TYR A 60 -1.81 -3.26 -11.62
CA TYR A 60 -2.62 -3.83 -10.56
C TYR A 60 -4.11 -3.40 -10.66
N PRO A 61 -4.46 -2.10 -10.67
CA PRO A 61 -5.84 -1.67 -10.83
C PRO A 61 -6.50 -2.16 -12.11
N LEU A 62 -5.77 -2.21 -13.22
CA LEU A 62 -6.27 -2.69 -14.51
C LEU A 62 -6.57 -4.19 -14.46
N ASN A 63 -5.65 -5.01 -13.97
CA ASN A 63 -5.85 -6.45 -13.85
C ASN A 63 -6.98 -6.77 -12.85
N PHE A 64 -7.04 -6.05 -11.72
CA PHE A 64 -8.12 -6.20 -10.77
C PHE A 64 -9.49 -5.89 -11.40
N SER A 65 -9.57 -4.82 -12.19
CA SER A 65 -10.78 -4.45 -12.92
C SER A 65 -11.15 -5.49 -13.98
N HIS A 66 -10.16 -5.96 -14.74
CA HIS A 66 -10.38 -6.89 -15.85
C HIS A 66 -10.82 -8.27 -15.37
N TYR A 67 -10.12 -8.84 -14.38
CA TYR A 67 -10.39 -10.20 -13.89
C TYR A 67 -11.38 -10.22 -12.73
N GLY A 68 -11.47 -9.17 -11.92
CA GLY A 68 -12.39 -9.05 -10.80
C GLY A 68 -13.77 -8.52 -11.17
N GLY A 69 -13.96 -8.02 -12.39
CA GLY A 69 -15.24 -7.54 -12.90
C GLY A 69 -15.68 -6.16 -12.40
N HIS A 70 -14.91 -5.53 -11.53
CA HIS A 70 -15.17 -4.18 -11.01
C HIS A 70 -13.87 -3.43 -10.71
N PRO A 71 -13.83 -2.10 -10.89
CA PRO A 71 -12.65 -1.32 -10.55
C PRO A 71 -12.38 -1.34 -9.03
N PRO A 72 -11.11 -1.31 -8.60
CA PRO A 72 -10.79 -1.15 -7.20
C PRO A 72 -11.31 0.19 -6.68
N GLN A 73 -11.90 0.17 -5.50
CA GLN A 73 -12.36 1.40 -4.86
C GLN A 73 -11.18 2.19 -4.28
N ARG A 74 -11.34 3.51 -4.24
CA ARG A 74 -10.37 4.36 -3.55
C ARG A 74 -10.43 4.08 -2.04
N SER A 75 -9.29 3.78 -1.46
CA SER A 75 -9.17 3.33 -0.06
C SER A 75 -8.42 4.32 0.85
N GLY A 76 -8.16 5.53 0.38
CA GLY A 76 -7.43 6.54 1.16
C GLY A 76 -6.00 6.09 1.48
N LEU A 77 -5.71 5.99 2.78
CA LEU A 77 -4.42 5.53 3.28
C LEU A 77 -4.42 4.05 3.69
N THR A 78 -5.48 3.31 3.39
CA THR A 78 -5.55 1.87 3.66
C THR A 78 -5.27 1.06 2.40
N HIS A 79 -4.68 -0.12 2.56
CA HIS A 79 -4.47 -1.03 1.43
C HIS A 79 -5.77 -1.77 1.10
N PRO A 80 -6.20 -1.83 -0.17
CA PRO A 80 -7.50 -2.41 -0.53
C PRO A 80 -7.62 -3.92 -0.29
N THR A 81 -6.52 -4.66 -0.37
CA THR A 81 -6.51 -6.14 -0.32
C THR A 81 -5.67 -6.73 0.81
N VAL A 82 -5.10 -5.88 1.67
CA VAL A 82 -4.31 -6.31 2.83
C VAL A 82 -4.83 -5.62 4.09
N ALA A 83 -4.97 -6.36 5.20
CA ALA A 83 -5.43 -5.83 6.47
C ALA A 83 -4.77 -6.54 7.67
N PRO A 84 -4.34 -5.77 8.70
CA PRO A 84 -4.27 -4.32 8.73
C PRO A 84 -3.13 -3.77 7.87
N TYR A 85 -3.40 -2.70 7.14
CA TYR A 85 -2.40 -1.94 6.40
C TYR A 85 -2.94 -0.53 6.14
N GLY A 86 -2.33 0.47 6.72
CA GLY A 86 -2.76 1.86 6.57
C GLY A 86 -2.38 2.76 7.73
N GLN A 87 -3.13 3.86 7.85
CA GLN A 87 -3.00 4.80 8.95
C GLN A 87 -3.86 4.37 10.14
N TYR A 88 -3.28 4.40 11.34
CA TYR A 88 -3.97 4.15 12.60
C TYR A 88 -3.66 5.24 13.61
N ARG A 89 -4.61 5.51 14.50
CA ARG A 89 -4.50 6.55 15.50
C ARG A 89 -4.17 5.93 16.86
N ALA A 90 -3.16 6.47 17.53
CA ALA A 90 -2.82 6.15 18.92
C ALA A 90 -3.70 6.95 19.91
N GLY A 91 -3.67 6.58 21.18
CA GLY A 91 -4.47 7.21 22.22
C GLY A 91 -4.13 8.68 22.49
N ASP A 92 -2.90 9.11 22.19
CA ASP A 92 -2.47 10.51 22.26
C ASP A 92 -2.94 11.36 21.06
N GLY A 93 -3.72 10.77 20.17
CA GLY A 93 -4.28 11.43 18.99
C GLY A 93 -3.35 11.53 17.80
N LYS A 94 -2.09 11.13 17.91
CA LYS A 94 -1.14 11.09 16.81
C LYS A 94 -1.33 9.83 15.99
N SER A 95 -0.82 9.82 14.75
CA SER A 95 -0.99 8.72 13.82
C SER A 95 0.32 7.98 13.53
N VAL A 96 0.17 6.70 13.25
CA VAL A 96 1.21 5.83 12.70
C VAL A 96 0.71 5.23 11.38
N ILE A 97 1.62 4.87 10.50
CA ILE A 97 1.34 4.01 9.36
C ILE A 97 2.08 2.71 9.55
N PHE A 98 1.41 1.58 9.35
CA PHE A 98 2.02 0.26 9.35
C PHE A 98 1.24 -0.70 8.45
N GLY A 99 1.85 -1.84 8.13
CA GLY A 99 1.17 -2.86 7.33
C GLY A 99 1.75 -4.24 7.54
N LEU A 100 0.87 -5.23 7.64
CA LEU A 100 1.24 -6.64 7.74
C LEU A 100 1.28 -7.26 6.33
N GLN A 101 2.35 -7.99 6.02
CA GLN A 101 2.56 -8.56 4.70
C GLN A 101 2.07 -10.01 4.57
N ASN A 102 1.92 -10.72 5.70
CA ASN A 102 1.59 -12.15 5.73
C ASN A 102 0.95 -12.59 7.05
N ASP A 103 0.47 -13.84 7.11
CA ASP A 103 -0.21 -14.39 8.30
C ASP A 103 0.75 -14.67 9.47
N ARG A 104 2.08 -14.77 9.25
CA ARG A 104 3.06 -14.87 10.32
C ARG A 104 3.17 -13.54 11.06
N GLU A 105 3.31 -12.45 10.33
CA GLU A 105 3.32 -11.11 10.92
C GLU A 105 2.02 -10.79 11.67
N TRP A 106 0.88 -11.36 11.23
CA TRP A 106 -0.37 -11.26 11.99
C TRP A 106 -0.27 -11.91 13.36
N ALA A 107 0.33 -13.09 13.45
CA ALA A 107 0.53 -13.77 14.73
C ALA A 107 1.48 -12.97 15.64
N ASP A 108 2.61 -12.52 15.12
CA ASP A 108 3.59 -11.70 15.83
C ASP A 108 2.95 -10.38 16.32
N PHE A 109 2.15 -9.74 15.48
CA PHE A 109 1.39 -8.52 15.80
C PHE A 109 0.38 -8.74 16.93
N CYS A 110 -0.39 -9.84 16.89
CA CYS A 110 -1.32 -10.17 17.98
C CYS A 110 -0.61 -10.41 19.31
N HIS A 111 0.53 -11.08 19.30
CA HIS A 111 1.31 -11.36 20.51
C HIS A 111 2.00 -10.14 21.05
N THR A 112 2.73 -9.41 20.22
CA THR A 112 3.66 -8.36 20.66
C THR A 112 2.96 -6.99 20.74
N VAL A 113 2.24 -6.61 19.70
CA VAL A 113 1.66 -5.27 19.60
C VAL A 113 0.32 -5.17 20.31
N LEU A 114 -0.61 -6.07 19.98
CA LEU A 114 -1.95 -6.05 20.56
C LEU A 114 -2.01 -6.66 21.97
N GLN A 115 -1.08 -7.56 22.29
CA GLN A 115 -1.10 -8.40 23.50
C GLN A 115 -2.43 -9.18 23.63
N ARG A 116 -2.95 -9.63 22.48
CA ARG A 116 -4.20 -10.38 22.29
C ARG A 116 -3.96 -11.64 21.46
N PRO A 117 -3.29 -12.66 22.03
CA PRO A 117 -2.99 -13.91 21.31
C PRO A 117 -4.25 -14.68 20.88
N ASP A 118 -5.39 -14.42 21.52
CA ASP A 118 -6.70 -14.97 21.16
C ASP A 118 -7.13 -14.58 19.74
N LEU A 119 -6.69 -13.44 19.22
CA LEU A 119 -7.03 -12.96 17.88
C LEU A 119 -6.32 -13.73 16.77
N VAL A 120 -5.24 -14.46 17.05
CA VAL A 120 -4.50 -15.23 16.03
C VAL A 120 -5.39 -16.26 15.35
N GLY A 121 -6.20 -16.97 16.16
CA GLY A 121 -7.13 -18.00 15.70
C GLY A 121 -8.58 -17.56 15.55
N ASP A 122 -8.89 -16.29 15.75
CA ASP A 122 -10.24 -15.77 15.60
C ASP A 122 -10.74 -15.98 14.17
N ALA A 123 -11.90 -16.64 14.02
CA ALA A 123 -12.48 -16.98 12.72
C ALA A 123 -12.70 -15.78 11.79
N ARG A 124 -12.80 -14.57 12.34
CA ARG A 124 -12.94 -13.32 11.58
C ARG A 124 -11.61 -12.79 11.05
N PHE A 125 -10.46 -13.16 11.68
CA PHE A 125 -9.18 -12.49 11.46
C PHE A 125 -8.01 -13.44 11.14
N ALA A 126 -8.18 -14.75 11.24
CA ALA A 126 -7.11 -15.74 11.11
C ALA A 126 -6.38 -15.69 9.73
N LYS A 127 -7.05 -15.22 8.68
CA LYS A 127 -6.49 -15.10 7.33
C LYS A 127 -6.68 -13.69 6.78
N ASN A 128 -5.74 -13.25 5.93
CA ASN A 128 -5.82 -11.91 5.33
C ASN A 128 -7.16 -11.65 4.64
N VAL A 129 -7.69 -12.61 3.89
CA VAL A 129 -9.00 -12.47 3.21
C VAL A 129 -10.11 -12.18 4.22
N LEU A 130 -10.11 -12.87 5.36
CA LEU A 130 -11.10 -12.69 6.42
C LEU A 130 -10.93 -11.32 7.10
N ARG A 131 -9.69 -10.90 7.35
CA ARG A 131 -9.40 -9.55 7.90
C ARG A 131 -9.88 -8.45 6.96
N VAL A 132 -9.70 -8.60 5.65
CA VAL A 132 -10.20 -7.64 4.66
C VAL A 132 -11.72 -7.61 4.62
N GLN A 133 -12.38 -8.77 4.67
CA GLN A 133 -13.84 -8.87 4.71
C GLN A 133 -14.44 -8.25 5.98
N ASN A 134 -13.79 -8.45 7.12
CA ASN A 134 -14.23 -7.98 8.43
C ASN A 134 -13.46 -6.71 8.88
N ARG A 135 -13.01 -5.88 7.93
CA ARG A 135 -12.16 -4.71 8.19
C ARG A 135 -12.73 -3.77 9.24
N ALA A 136 -14.01 -3.45 9.18
CA ALA A 136 -14.63 -2.53 10.13
C ALA A 136 -14.56 -3.05 11.57
N GLU A 137 -14.76 -4.36 11.77
CA GLU A 137 -14.63 -5.00 13.08
C GLU A 137 -13.16 -5.02 13.53
N LEU A 138 -12.25 -5.35 12.61
CA LEU A 138 -10.81 -5.33 12.88
C LEU A 138 -10.37 -3.93 13.31
N ASP A 139 -10.73 -2.89 12.57
CA ASP A 139 -10.37 -1.50 12.87
C ASP A 139 -10.91 -1.07 14.25
N SER A 140 -12.11 -1.52 14.64
CA SER A 140 -12.68 -1.29 15.97
C SER A 140 -11.87 -1.96 17.07
N VAL A 141 -11.43 -3.21 16.86
CA VAL A 141 -10.57 -3.93 17.81
C VAL A 141 -9.22 -3.23 17.95
N LEU A 142 -8.61 -2.84 16.82
CA LEU A 142 -7.33 -2.12 16.81
C LEU A 142 -7.44 -0.78 17.53
N ALA A 143 -8.49 0.00 17.27
CA ALA A 143 -8.74 1.26 17.96
C ALA A 143 -8.82 1.08 19.48
N THR A 144 -9.50 0.02 19.95
CA THR A 144 -9.58 -0.31 21.37
C THR A 144 -8.22 -0.66 21.96
N CYS A 145 -7.40 -1.46 21.25
CA CYS A 145 -6.07 -1.84 21.70
C CYS A 145 -5.10 -0.65 21.72
N PHE A 146 -5.24 0.30 20.78
CA PHE A 146 -4.34 1.45 20.66
C PHE A 146 -4.76 2.63 21.56
N ALA A 147 -6.00 2.68 22.01
CA ALA A 147 -6.51 3.77 22.86
C ALA A 147 -5.67 4.05 24.12
N PRO A 148 -5.09 3.05 24.82
CA PRO A 148 -4.25 3.31 25.99
C PRO A 148 -2.80 3.67 25.63
N LEU A 149 -2.36 3.57 24.38
CA LEU A 149 -0.97 3.74 23.97
C LEU A 149 -0.73 5.13 23.38
N SER A 150 0.39 5.74 23.72
CA SER A 150 0.93 6.85 22.94
C SER A 150 1.46 6.35 21.59
N ARG A 151 1.64 7.27 20.64
CA ARG A 151 2.25 6.93 19.34
C ARG A 151 3.61 6.26 19.50
N ASP A 152 4.44 6.79 20.41
CA ASP A 152 5.81 6.31 20.57
C ASP A 152 5.85 4.91 21.19
N GLU A 153 4.94 4.60 22.14
CA GLU A 153 4.76 3.24 22.66
C GLU A 153 4.24 2.27 21.58
N LEU A 154 3.32 2.73 20.73
CA LEU A 154 2.81 1.91 19.63
C LEU A 154 3.91 1.61 18.60
N LEU A 155 4.73 2.61 18.22
CA LEU A 155 5.87 2.42 17.32
C LEU A 155 6.89 1.44 17.94
N GLN A 156 7.21 1.58 19.22
CA GLN A 156 8.11 0.65 19.92
C GLN A 156 7.59 -0.79 19.85
N ARG A 157 6.31 -1.04 20.13
CA ARG A 157 5.72 -2.39 20.02
C ARG A 157 5.74 -2.94 18.59
N LEU A 158 5.51 -2.07 17.60
CA LEU A 158 5.60 -2.46 16.19
C LEU A 158 7.03 -2.86 15.81
N ASP A 159 8.04 -2.11 16.27
CA ASP A 159 9.45 -2.43 16.06
C ASP A 159 9.84 -3.76 16.74
N GLU A 160 9.42 -3.96 18.00
CA GLU A 160 9.63 -5.22 18.73
C GLU A 160 8.96 -6.41 18.05
N GLY A 161 7.82 -6.21 17.41
CA GLY A 161 7.11 -7.20 16.61
C GLY A 161 7.69 -7.40 15.19
N GLY A 162 8.70 -6.63 14.80
CA GLY A 162 9.28 -6.67 13.45
C GLY A 162 8.33 -6.18 12.35
N ILE A 163 7.37 -5.35 12.68
CA ILE A 163 6.35 -4.84 11.76
C ILE A 163 6.82 -3.52 11.13
N ALA A 164 6.84 -3.46 9.81
CA ALA A 164 7.19 -2.24 9.08
C ALA A 164 6.24 -1.09 9.43
N ASN A 165 6.80 0.02 9.92
CA ASN A 165 6.02 1.15 10.41
C ASN A 165 6.72 2.49 10.22
N ALA A 166 5.98 3.58 10.33
CA ALA A 166 6.51 4.94 10.42
C ALA A 166 5.55 5.87 11.17
N PRO A 167 6.05 6.93 11.83
CA PRO A 167 5.22 8.00 12.34
C PRO A 167 4.62 8.78 11.17
N LEU A 168 3.35 9.17 11.30
CA LEU A 168 2.70 10.06 10.37
C LEU A 168 2.66 11.48 10.98
N ALA A 169 3.07 12.47 10.18
CA ALA A 169 3.10 13.87 10.58
C ALA A 169 1.72 14.54 10.56
#